data_390b8de49b0867454d805282ed827e1c
#
_entry.id   390b8de49b0867454d805282ed827e1c
#
_cell.length_a   1.000
_cell.length_b   1.000
_cell.length_c   1.000
_cell.angle_alpha   90.00
_cell.angle_beta   90.00
_cell.angle_gamma   90.00
#
_symmetry.space_group_name_H-M   'P 1'
#
loop_
_entity.id
_entity.type
_entity.pdbx_description
1 polymer ?
#
loop_
_entity_poly.entity_id
_entity_poly.type
_entity_poly.pdbx_seq_one_letter_code
_entity_poly.pdbx_strand_id
1 'polypeptide(L)'
;MSRKISRLSLILAAAAIATAFVIIHKSIPKPQPLKAPRIYLNDTLKNNMSEIEELAGLDKKVKSFMRQWQIKGASLSIMRNDSLLYSKGYGWADEQKGIEMEPRHILRMASVSKLITAVGIMVLQERDSLSIKDTVFGPSGILNDSLFNGLIKDKNYHKITIEHLLRHQGGFPRDPLFSSRDVMTQLRLDHAPEKEDFYKVVLNRPVRFEPGTWQRYSNFGYLLLSDIIEKVSGKPYEQFIKEDVLLPAGCFDMHIAGNYYEHKRENEVRYYTHEGDGKYIEEYNKSGRIVERCYGGNNIPLLSGAGGWCGSTAELARFVAAIDGKPEVEDIISPESIAQMVEYFDRDTYSLGWNDTTPEKGWSRTGTLAGTSALIKYFPDGECWILITNTSTWKGPGLPR
;
A
#
# COMPACT_ATOMS: atom_id res chain seq x y z
N MET A 1 -8.86 -7.43 -73.41
CA MET A 1 -9.94 -7.67 -72.42
C MET A 1 -9.42 -7.23 -71.02
N SER A 2 -9.78 -6.05 -70.59
CA SER A 2 -9.44 -5.52 -69.24
C SER A 2 -10.52 -5.97 -68.25
N ARG A 3 -10.16 -6.83 -67.28
CA ARG A 3 -11.07 -7.23 -66.19
C ARG A 3 -11.22 -6.04 -65.22
N LYS A 4 -12.36 -5.40 -65.23
CA LYS A 4 -12.73 -4.42 -64.17
C LYS A 4 -12.86 -5.21 -62.86
N ILE A 5 -11.91 -5.05 -61.96
CA ILE A 5 -12.02 -5.51 -60.58
C ILE A 5 -13.12 -4.70 -59.92
N SER A 6 -14.17 -5.34 -59.39
CA SER A 6 -15.31 -4.65 -58.79
C SER A 6 -14.86 -3.96 -57.48
N ARG A 7 -15.42 -2.80 -57.13
CA ARG A 7 -15.19 -2.08 -55.86
C ARG A 7 -15.44 -3.04 -54.65
N LEU A 8 -16.36 -3.95 -54.77
CA LEU A 8 -16.70 -4.95 -53.76
C LEU A 8 -15.52 -5.92 -53.50
N SER A 9 -14.81 -6.37 -54.55
CA SER A 9 -13.66 -7.25 -54.41
C SER A 9 -12.47 -6.57 -53.72
N LEU A 10 -12.29 -5.27 -53.93
CA LEU A 10 -11.27 -4.46 -53.22
C LEU A 10 -11.61 -4.26 -51.76
N ILE A 11 -12.88 -4.03 -51.39
CA ILE A 11 -13.34 -3.90 -50.01
C ILE A 11 -13.17 -5.20 -49.23
N LEU A 12 -13.53 -6.33 -49.85
CA LEU A 12 -13.35 -7.66 -49.22
C LEU A 12 -11.88 -8.04 -49.05
N ALA A 13 -11.01 -7.68 -49.99
CA ALA A 13 -9.57 -7.87 -49.85
C ALA A 13 -8.96 -7.01 -48.74
N ALA A 14 -9.36 -5.74 -48.64
CA ALA A 14 -8.94 -4.85 -47.55
C ALA A 14 -9.40 -5.30 -46.16
N ALA A 15 -10.65 -5.80 -46.05
CA ALA A 15 -11.17 -6.38 -44.81
C ALA A 15 -10.42 -7.66 -44.41
N ALA A 16 -10.11 -8.55 -45.36
CA ALA A 16 -9.33 -9.76 -45.10
C ALA A 16 -7.89 -9.47 -44.66
N ILE A 17 -7.24 -8.43 -45.25
CA ILE A 17 -5.90 -7.98 -44.88
C ILE A 17 -5.94 -7.36 -43.47
N ALA A 18 -6.93 -6.53 -43.13
CA ALA A 18 -7.09 -5.96 -41.82
C ALA A 18 -7.31 -7.03 -40.73
N THR A 19 -8.16 -8.04 -41.04
CA THR A 19 -8.40 -9.17 -40.12
C THR A 19 -7.16 -10.03 -39.94
N ALA A 20 -6.39 -10.29 -40.99
CA ALA A 20 -5.13 -11.02 -40.91
C ALA A 20 -4.08 -10.23 -40.09
N PHE A 21 -4.02 -8.91 -40.27
CA PHE A 21 -3.11 -8.05 -39.49
C PHE A 21 -3.42 -8.06 -37.98
N VAL A 22 -4.73 -8.04 -37.62
CA VAL A 22 -5.19 -8.13 -36.22
C VAL A 22 -4.87 -9.53 -35.65
N ILE A 23 -5.06 -10.59 -36.41
CA ILE A 23 -4.76 -11.97 -35.98
C ILE A 23 -3.24 -12.15 -35.81
N ILE A 24 -2.43 -11.65 -36.76
CA ILE A 24 -0.97 -11.74 -36.67
C ILE A 24 -0.45 -10.91 -35.50
N HIS A 25 -1.00 -9.70 -35.25
CA HIS A 25 -0.58 -8.84 -34.13
C HIS A 25 -0.94 -9.46 -32.75
N LYS A 26 -2.06 -10.22 -32.69
CA LYS A 26 -2.43 -10.99 -31.48
C LYS A 26 -1.60 -12.28 -31.31
N SER A 27 -1.00 -12.78 -32.39
CA SER A 27 -0.23 -14.05 -32.40
C SER A 27 1.28 -13.83 -32.20
N ILE A 28 1.79 -12.60 -32.25
CA ILE A 28 3.19 -12.32 -31.91
C ILE A 28 3.29 -12.41 -30.39
N PRO A 29 4.00 -13.40 -29.82
CA PRO A 29 4.27 -13.39 -28.38
C PRO A 29 4.96 -12.07 -28.07
N LYS A 30 4.38 -11.28 -27.17
CA LYS A 30 5.15 -10.14 -26.61
C LYS A 30 6.49 -10.70 -26.14
N PRO A 31 7.61 -10.11 -26.54
CA PRO A 31 8.91 -10.55 -26.05
C PRO A 31 8.79 -10.61 -24.52
N GLN A 32 9.01 -11.80 -23.95
CA GLN A 32 9.10 -11.90 -22.50
C GLN A 32 10.27 -11.01 -22.10
N PRO A 33 10.08 -10.04 -21.20
CA PRO A 33 11.20 -9.25 -20.72
C PRO A 33 12.25 -10.23 -20.20
N LEU A 34 13.49 -10.05 -20.61
CA LEU A 34 14.64 -10.78 -20.09
C LEU A 34 14.53 -10.66 -18.58
N LYS A 35 14.33 -11.78 -17.88
CA LYS A 35 14.28 -11.79 -16.42
C LYS A 35 15.60 -11.22 -15.93
N ALA A 36 15.57 -9.94 -15.51
CA ALA A 36 16.71 -9.35 -14.84
C ALA A 36 17.11 -10.27 -13.66
N PRO A 37 18.40 -10.44 -13.40
CA PRO A 37 18.85 -11.28 -12.29
C PRO A 37 18.14 -10.80 -11.01
N ARG A 38 17.55 -11.72 -10.26
CA ARG A 38 16.88 -11.40 -8.99
C ARG A 38 17.93 -10.93 -8.00
N ILE A 39 17.96 -9.64 -7.70
CA ILE A 39 18.83 -9.06 -6.67
C ILE A 39 18.03 -8.99 -5.37
N TYR A 40 18.40 -9.82 -4.41
CA TYR A 40 17.84 -9.77 -3.05
C TYR A 40 18.55 -8.66 -2.28
N LEU A 41 17.95 -7.46 -2.24
CA LEU A 41 18.54 -6.28 -1.59
C LEU A 41 18.84 -6.54 -0.12
N ASN A 42 17.95 -7.25 0.58
CA ASN A 42 18.10 -7.54 1.99
C ASN A 42 19.27 -8.49 2.31
N ASP A 43 19.68 -9.34 1.36
CA ASP A 43 20.86 -10.21 1.52
C ASP A 43 22.17 -9.49 1.19
N THR A 44 22.08 -8.40 0.41
CA THR A 44 23.25 -7.73 -0.17
C THR A 44 23.67 -6.51 0.64
N LEU A 45 22.71 -5.71 1.11
CA LEU A 45 22.97 -4.41 1.72
C LEU A 45 23.41 -4.54 3.18
N LYS A 46 24.46 -3.77 3.53
CA LYS A 46 25.00 -3.65 4.89
C LYS A 46 25.30 -2.20 5.25
N ASN A 47 25.29 -1.88 6.54
CA ASN A 47 25.54 -0.52 7.04
C ASN A 47 26.86 0.10 6.54
N ASN A 48 27.93 -0.70 6.48
CA ASN A 48 29.25 -0.24 6.04
C ASN A 48 29.28 0.21 4.57
N MET A 49 28.35 -0.22 3.74
CA MET A 49 28.23 0.25 2.34
C MET A 49 27.76 1.71 2.25
N SER A 50 27.19 2.25 3.31
CA SER A 50 26.72 3.64 3.41
C SER A 50 27.60 4.48 4.36
N GLU A 51 28.81 4.04 4.69
CA GLU A 51 29.78 4.83 5.46
C GLU A 51 30.55 5.77 4.54
N ILE A 52 29.90 6.88 4.19
CA ILE A 52 30.40 7.92 3.28
C ILE A 52 30.67 9.18 4.09
N GLU A 53 31.89 9.73 4.01
CA GLU A 53 32.33 10.89 4.82
C GLU A 53 31.42 12.11 4.59
N GLU A 54 31.02 12.36 3.36
CA GLU A 54 30.12 13.44 2.97
C GLU A 54 28.74 13.36 3.66
N LEU A 55 28.31 12.16 4.05
CA LEU A 55 27.03 11.90 4.71
C LEU A 55 27.16 11.78 6.25
N ALA A 56 28.34 11.99 6.83
CA ALA A 56 28.52 11.95 8.29
C ALA A 56 27.63 12.99 9.02
N GLY A 57 27.33 14.11 8.36
CA GLY A 57 26.38 15.12 8.86
C GLY A 57 24.96 14.61 8.93
N LEU A 58 24.51 13.76 7.99
CA LEU A 58 23.21 13.09 7.99
C LEU A 58 23.11 12.10 9.16
N ASP A 59 24.14 11.28 9.38
CA ASP A 59 24.20 10.36 10.51
C ASP A 59 23.97 11.07 11.86
N LYS A 60 24.61 12.21 12.05
CA LYS A 60 24.45 13.04 13.27
C LYS A 60 23.02 13.54 13.43
N LYS A 61 22.38 13.97 12.35
CA LYS A 61 20.99 14.46 12.35
C LYS A 61 20.02 13.31 12.66
N VAL A 62 20.15 12.15 12.03
CA VAL A 62 19.30 10.97 12.29
C VAL A 62 19.44 10.52 13.74
N LYS A 63 20.67 10.37 14.25
CA LYS A 63 20.91 10.00 15.65
C LYS A 63 20.38 11.05 16.63
N SER A 64 20.43 12.35 16.30
CA SER A 64 19.85 13.41 17.12
C SER A 64 18.33 13.33 17.15
N PHE A 65 17.70 13.13 15.98
CA PHE A 65 16.27 12.90 15.87
C PHE A 65 15.82 11.68 16.70
N MET A 66 16.52 10.56 16.58
CA MET A 66 16.20 9.35 17.36
C MET A 66 16.28 9.59 18.87
N ARG A 67 17.30 10.30 19.35
CA ARG A 67 17.42 10.65 20.78
C ARG A 67 16.28 11.56 21.23
N GLN A 68 15.96 12.59 20.44
CA GLN A 68 14.88 13.54 20.76
C GLN A 68 13.52 12.84 20.90
N TRP A 69 13.25 11.83 20.06
CA TRP A 69 11.98 11.11 20.01
C TRP A 69 12.04 9.72 20.67
N GLN A 70 13.13 9.42 21.39
CA GLN A 70 13.32 8.13 22.09
C GLN A 70 13.12 6.91 21.18
N ILE A 71 13.55 7.03 19.92
CA ILE A 71 13.43 5.96 18.91
C ILE A 71 14.53 4.92 19.13
N LYS A 72 14.16 3.65 19.29
CA LYS A 72 15.09 2.54 19.50
C LYS A 72 15.85 2.15 18.25
N GLY A 73 15.17 2.13 17.11
CA GLY A 73 15.77 1.79 15.83
C GLY A 73 15.08 2.49 14.65
N ALA A 74 15.85 2.80 13.63
CA ALA A 74 15.39 3.41 12.40
C ALA A 74 16.13 2.82 11.19
N SER A 75 15.47 2.74 10.05
CA SER A 75 16.09 2.42 8.76
C SER A 75 15.82 3.56 7.79
N LEU A 76 16.84 4.03 7.09
CA LEU A 76 16.78 5.13 6.11
C LEU A 76 17.36 4.65 4.78
N SER A 77 16.59 4.84 3.70
CA SER A 77 17.09 4.70 2.33
C SER A 77 16.88 5.99 1.57
N ILE A 78 17.85 6.36 0.74
CA ILE A 78 17.81 7.51 -0.17
C ILE A 78 18.13 7.00 -1.57
N MET A 79 17.26 7.29 -2.53
CA MET A 79 17.52 7.08 -3.94
C MET A 79 17.43 8.41 -4.71
N ARG A 80 18.04 8.46 -5.87
CA ARG A 80 17.92 9.55 -6.83
C ARG A 80 17.95 8.97 -8.23
N ASN A 81 16.96 9.34 -9.06
CA ASN A 81 16.79 8.79 -10.40
C ASN A 81 16.97 7.26 -10.39
N ASP A 82 16.17 6.57 -9.59
CA ASP A 82 16.10 5.12 -9.42
C ASP A 82 17.38 4.42 -8.91
N SER A 83 18.43 5.19 -8.68
CA SER A 83 19.67 4.66 -8.10
C SER A 83 19.66 4.79 -6.59
N LEU A 84 19.80 3.67 -5.88
CA LEU A 84 19.94 3.65 -4.43
C LEU A 84 21.30 4.20 -4.03
N LEU A 85 21.34 5.41 -3.45
CA LEU A 85 22.57 6.08 -3.06
C LEU A 85 22.97 5.76 -1.61
N TYR A 86 22.01 5.47 -0.77
CA TYR A 86 22.21 5.28 0.65
C TYR A 86 21.18 4.34 1.24
N SER A 87 21.62 3.39 2.07
CA SER A 87 20.70 2.55 2.87
C SER A 87 21.38 2.17 4.17
N LYS A 88 20.85 2.64 5.31
CA LYS A 88 21.48 2.45 6.61
C LYS A 88 20.46 2.25 7.73
N GLY A 89 20.78 1.29 8.60
CA GLY A 89 20.09 1.08 9.86
C GLY A 89 20.79 1.84 11.00
N TYR A 90 19.99 2.29 11.97
CA TYR A 90 20.44 3.02 13.14
C TYR A 90 19.82 2.44 14.42
N GLY A 91 20.63 2.30 15.48
CA GLY A 91 20.17 1.77 16.76
C GLY A 91 19.84 0.28 16.67
N TRP A 92 18.75 -0.14 17.27
CA TRP A 92 18.44 -1.55 17.53
C TRP A 92 17.31 -2.06 16.65
N ALA A 93 17.54 -3.16 15.98
CA ALA A 93 16.49 -3.99 15.41
C ALA A 93 15.76 -4.76 16.53
N ASP A 94 16.52 -5.33 17.47
CA ASP A 94 15.99 -5.92 18.70
C ASP A 94 16.96 -5.66 19.86
N GLU A 95 16.66 -4.63 20.67
CA GLU A 95 17.50 -4.22 21.81
C GLU A 95 17.64 -5.35 22.85
N GLN A 96 16.59 -6.14 23.07
CA GLN A 96 16.60 -7.19 24.06
C GLN A 96 17.51 -8.37 23.68
N LYS A 97 17.70 -8.55 22.37
CA LYS A 97 18.60 -9.57 21.82
C LYS A 97 19.98 -9.02 21.44
N GLY A 98 20.21 -7.71 21.61
CA GLY A 98 21.44 -7.04 21.18
C GLY A 98 21.65 -7.02 19.67
N ILE A 99 20.57 -7.05 18.87
CA ILE A 99 20.64 -7.04 17.41
C ILE A 99 20.57 -5.59 16.94
N GLU A 100 21.65 -5.11 16.32
CA GLU A 100 21.72 -3.79 15.71
C GLU A 100 20.87 -3.71 14.44
N MET A 101 20.38 -2.49 14.12
CA MET A 101 19.63 -2.25 12.90
C MET A 101 20.55 -2.27 11.67
N GLU A 102 20.15 -3.02 10.65
CA GLU A 102 20.80 -3.12 9.35
C GLU A 102 19.78 -2.82 8.24
N PRO A 103 20.20 -2.47 7.00
CA PRO A 103 19.30 -2.22 5.87
C PRO A 103 18.37 -3.39 5.55
N ARG A 104 18.81 -4.62 5.84
CA ARG A 104 18.07 -5.87 5.60
C ARG A 104 16.85 -6.06 6.49
N HIS A 105 16.76 -5.30 7.57
CA HIS A 105 15.66 -5.49 8.52
C HIS A 105 14.34 -4.98 7.94
N ILE A 106 13.29 -5.76 8.20
CA ILE A 106 11.94 -5.55 7.74
C ILE A 106 11.15 -4.86 8.86
N LEU A 107 10.41 -3.82 8.50
CA LEU A 107 9.60 -3.03 9.42
C LEU A 107 8.17 -2.91 8.90
N ARG A 108 7.18 -2.90 9.82
CA ARG A 108 5.80 -2.54 9.48
C ARG A 108 5.77 -1.12 8.94
N MET A 109 5.16 -0.93 7.79
CA MET A 109 5.10 0.38 7.14
C MET A 109 3.76 1.09 7.33
N ALA A 110 2.86 0.48 8.10
CA ALA A 110 1.55 1.05 8.41
C ALA A 110 0.84 1.54 7.13
N SER A 111 0.27 2.76 7.15
CA SER A 111 -0.53 3.29 6.02
C SER A 111 0.25 3.52 4.73
N VAL A 112 1.57 3.34 4.69
CA VAL A 112 2.31 3.25 3.42
C VAL A 112 1.82 2.07 2.59
N SER A 113 1.32 1.02 3.22
CA SER A 113 0.64 -0.13 2.58
C SER A 113 -0.45 0.27 1.58
N LYS A 114 -1.09 1.41 1.78
CA LYS A 114 -2.16 1.89 0.88
C LYS A 114 -1.63 2.22 -0.52
N LEU A 115 -0.38 2.65 -0.62
CA LEU A 115 0.25 2.87 -1.93
C LEU A 115 0.36 1.55 -2.71
N ILE A 116 0.77 0.47 -2.04
CA ILE A 116 0.87 -0.86 -2.63
C ILE A 116 -0.51 -1.36 -3.10
N THR A 117 -1.54 -1.16 -2.28
CA THR A 117 -2.93 -1.50 -2.64
C THR A 117 -3.42 -0.70 -3.84
N ALA A 118 -3.14 0.61 -3.89
CA ALA A 118 -3.51 1.46 -5.01
C ALA A 118 -2.86 0.99 -6.32
N VAL A 119 -1.57 0.65 -6.29
CA VAL A 119 -0.87 0.07 -7.46
C VAL A 119 -1.51 -1.25 -7.87
N GLY A 120 -1.91 -2.11 -6.92
CA GLY A 120 -2.65 -3.35 -7.23
C GLY A 120 -3.96 -3.10 -7.97
N ILE A 121 -4.70 -2.05 -7.62
CA ILE A 121 -5.91 -1.63 -8.37
C ILE A 121 -5.54 -1.15 -9.78
N MET A 122 -4.46 -0.34 -9.93
CA MET A 122 -4.03 0.12 -11.26
C MET A 122 -3.60 -1.03 -12.16
N VAL A 123 -2.90 -2.03 -11.62
CA VAL A 123 -2.53 -3.26 -12.37
C VAL A 123 -3.78 -3.99 -12.89
N LEU A 124 -4.84 -4.08 -12.08
CA LEU A 124 -6.11 -4.69 -12.53
C LEU A 124 -6.82 -3.82 -13.58
N GLN A 125 -6.75 -2.49 -13.45
CA GLN A 125 -7.28 -1.58 -14.46
C GLN A 125 -6.58 -1.73 -15.81
N GLU A 126 -5.25 -1.80 -15.83
CA GLU A 126 -4.48 -2.00 -17.07
C GLU A 126 -4.72 -3.36 -17.76
N ARG A 127 -5.22 -4.32 -17.00
CA ARG A 127 -5.66 -5.63 -17.53
C ARG A 127 -7.11 -5.63 -18.00
N ASP A 128 -7.76 -4.48 -18.06
CA ASP A 128 -9.19 -4.35 -18.37
C ASP A 128 -10.10 -5.21 -17.47
N SER A 129 -9.62 -5.55 -16.25
CA SER A 129 -10.36 -6.37 -15.30
C SER A 129 -11.32 -5.55 -14.44
N LEU A 130 -11.06 -4.26 -14.29
CA LEU A 130 -11.90 -3.27 -13.64
C LEU A 130 -11.55 -1.87 -14.16
N SER A 131 -12.41 -0.88 -13.84
CA SER A 131 -12.12 0.55 -13.94
C SER A 131 -12.24 1.19 -12.57
N ILE A 132 -11.39 2.18 -12.23
CA ILE A 132 -11.58 2.94 -10.98
C ILE A 132 -12.92 3.69 -10.93
N LYS A 133 -13.60 3.81 -12.07
CA LYS A 133 -14.96 4.37 -12.16
C LYS A 133 -16.07 3.36 -11.88
N ASP A 134 -15.75 2.07 -11.80
CA ASP A 134 -16.73 1.05 -11.47
C ASP A 134 -17.28 1.24 -10.08
N THR A 135 -18.58 0.98 -9.94
CA THR A 135 -19.27 1.02 -8.65
C THR A 135 -18.85 -0.16 -7.78
N VAL A 136 -18.74 0.09 -6.48
CA VAL A 136 -18.34 -0.94 -5.51
C VAL A 136 -19.51 -1.82 -5.13
N PHE A 137 -20.68 -1.23 -4.86
CA PHE A 137 -21.85 -1.91 -4.34
C PHE A 137 -23.07 -1.78 -5.27
N GLY A 138 -24.10 -2.58 -4.99
CA GLY A 138 -25.35 -2.58 -5.74
C GLY A 138 -25.37 -3.58 -6.90
N PRO A 139 -26.45 -3.61 -7.69
CA PRO A 139 -26.63 -4.64 -8.72
C PRO A 139 -25.53 -4.72 -9.77
N SER A 140 -24.92 -3.60 -10.10
CA SER A 140 -23.78 -3.50 -11.06
C SER A 140 -22.44 -3.34 -10.36
N GLY A 141 -22.40 -3.39 -9.03
CA GLY A 141 -21.17 -3.23 -8.27
C GLY A 141 -20.31 -4.48 -8.26
N ILE A 142 -19.01 -4.32 -8.03
CA ILE A 142 -18.08 -5.46 -7.92
C ILE A 142 -18.41 -6.32 -6.71
N LEU A 143 -18.67 -5.70 -5.54
CA LEU A 143 -19.08 -6.38 -4.31
C LEU A 143 -20.61 -6.44 -4.25
N ASN A 144 -21.21 -7.31 -5.07
CA ASN A 144 -22.66 -7.44 -5.26
C ASN A 144 -23.25 -8.76 -4.74
N ASP A 145 -22.50 -9.48 -3.92
CA ASP A 145 -22.98 -10.73 -3.33
C ASP A 145 -24.06 -10.52 -2.24
N SER A 146 -24.61 -11.62 -1.75
CA SER A 146 -25.73 -11.61 -0.77
C SER A 146 -25.33 -10.94 0.55
N LEU A 147 -24.05 -11.01 0.96
CA LEU A 147 -23.57 -10.40 2.18
C LEU A 147 -23.73 -8.87 2.10
N PHE A 148 -23.11 -8.23 1.10
CA PHE A 148 -23.14 -6.77 0.95
C PHE A 148 -24.57 -6.27 0.66
N ASN A 149 -25.31 -6.93 -0.24
CA ASN A 149 -26.70 -6.58 -0.54
C ASN A 149 -27.61 -6.70 0.68
N GLY A 150 -27.38 -7.67 1.55
CA GLY A 150 -28.12 -7.85 2.80
C GLY A 150 -27.85 -6.76 3.84
N LEU A 151 -26.62 -6.24 3.88
CA LEU A 151 -26.19 -5.24 4.86
C LEU A 151 -26.57 -3.81 4.46
N ILE A 152 -26.50 -3.46 3.18
CA ILE A 152 -26.69 -2.11 2.69
C ILE A 152 -28.17 -1.75 2.66
N LYS A 153 -28.54 -0.71 3.44
CA LYS A 153 -29.90 -0.15 3.47
C LYS A 153 -29.98 1.23 2.78
N ASP A 154 -28.90 2.01 2.84
CA ASP A 154 -28.81 3.31 2.21
C ASP A 154 -28.28 3.17 0.77
N LYS A 155 -29.14 3.52 -0.21
CA LYS A 155 -28.80 3.44 -1.64
C LYS A 155 -27.65 4.36 -2.06
N ASN A 156 -27.25 5.33 -1.24
CA ASN A 156 -26.07 6.14 -1.52
C ASN A 156 -24.78 5.31 -1.57
N TYR A 157 -24.71 4.15 -0.89
CA TYR A 157 -23.59 3.22 -1.05
C TYR A 157 -23.40 2.74 -2.50
N HIS A 158 -24.48 2.65 -3.30
CA HIS A 158 -24.40 2.27 -4.71
C HIS A 158 -23.72 3.32 -5.61
N LYS A 159 -23.51 4.54 -5.09
CA LYS A 159 -22.78 5.61 -5.80
C LYS A 159 -21.26 5.55 -5.56
N ILE A 160 -20.81 4.70 -4.60
CA ILE A 160 -19.39 4.58 -4.29
C ILE A 160 -18.68 3.89 -5.44
N THR A 161 -17.66 4.55 -6.00
CA THR A 161 -16.74 3.98 -6.98
C THR A 161 -15.43 3.55 -6.33
N ILE A 162 -14.62 2.76 -7.02
CA ILE A 162 -13.26 2.40 -6.60
C ILE A 162 -12.43 3.67 -6.37
N GLU A 163 -12.54 4.66 -7.25
CA GLU A 163 -11.85 5.94 -7.09
C GLU A 163 -12.25 6.66 -5.79
N HIS A 164 -13.53 6.65 -5.41
CA HIS A 164 -13.96 7.20 -4.13
C HIS A 164 -13.30 6.49 -2.93
N LEU A 165 -13.06 5.18 -3.01
CA LEU A 165 -12.33 4.45 -1.96
C LEU A 165 -10.87 4.88 -1.91
N LEU A 166 -10.19 4.94 -3.06
CA LEU A 166 -8.78 5.34 -3.19
C LEU A 166 -8.55 6.77 -2.66
N ARG A 167 -9.48 7.70 -2.93
CA ARG A 167 -9.43 9.12 -2.51
C ARG A 167 -10.05 9.37 -1.13
N HIS A 168 -10.44 8.34 -0.38
CA HIS A 168 -11.13 8.48 0.92
C HIS A 168 -12.46 9.26 0.87
N GLN A 169 -13.18 9.18 -0.24
CA GLN A 169 -14.44 9.89 -0.52
C GLN A 169 -15.68 8.99 -0.43
N GLY A 170 -15.57 7.79 0.14
CA GLY A 170 -16.67 6.83 0.22
C GLY A 170 -17.81 7.21 1.17
N GLY A 171 -17.65 8.25 2.00
CA GLY A 171 -18.73 8.72 2.88
C GLY A 171 -19.03 7.80 4.08
N PHE A 172 -18.15 6.89 4.44
CA PHE A 172 -18.39 5.94 5.53
C PHE A 172 -18.66 6.64 6.87
N PRO A 173 -19.68 6.18 7.64
CA PRO A 173 -20.08 6.83 8.88
C PRO A 173 -19.03 6.70 9.98
N ARG A 174 -18.21 5.64 9.94
CA ARG A 174 -17.14 5.34 10.90
C ARG A 174 -16.04 4.49 10.26
N ASP A 175 -14.89 4.42 10.93
CA ASP A 175 -13.77 3.54 10.60
C ASP A 175 -13.42 2.68 11.82
N PRO A 176 -13.91 1.43 11.89
CA PRO A 176 -13.77 0.59 13.07
C PRO A 176 -12.51 -0.28 13.11
N LEU A 177 -11.61 -0.23 12.09
CA LEU A 177 -10.52 -1.20 11.96
C LEU A 177 -9.55 -1.23 13.15
N PHE A 178 -9.42 -0.11 13.86
CA PHE A 178 -8.62 -0.02 15.09
C PHE A 178 -9.46 -0.14 16.38
N SER A 179 -10.72 -0.55 16.26
CA SER A 179 -11.67 -0.60 17.37
C SER A 179 -12.35 -1.97 17.49
N SER A 180 -11.58 -3.06 17.31
CA SER A 180 -12.11 -4.43 17.35
C SER A 180 -12.94 -4.70 18.59
N ARG A 181 -12.52 -4.22 19.78
CA ARG A 181 -13.27 -4.35 21.05
C ARG A 181 -14.62 -3.63 21.02
N ASP A 182 -14.70 -2.48 20.32
CA ASP A 182 -15.97 -1.77 20.16
C ASP A 182 -16.91 -2.54 19.21
N VAL A 183 -16.38 -3.13 18.15
CA VAL A 183 -17.13 -4.02 17.25
C VAL A 183 -17.70 -5.19 18.03
N MET A 184 -16.88 -5.88 18.83
CA MET A 184 -17.32 -6.98 19.69
C MET A 184 -18.42 -6.54 20.64
N THR A 185 -18.28 -5.38 21.28
CA THR A 185 -19.29 -4.86 22.21
C THR A 185 -20.60 -4.53 21.50
N GLN A 186 -20.51 -3.86 20.34
CA GLN A 186 -21.70 -3.46 19.58
C GLN A 186 -22.49 -4.66 19.05
N LEU A 187 -21.79 -5.69 18.57
CA LEU A 187 -22.41 -6.90 18.02
C LEU A 187 -22.64 -8.00 19.06
N ARG A 188 -22.19 -7.79 20.31
CA ARG A 188 -22.24 -8.77 21.41
C ARG A 188 -21.53 -10.09 21.07
N LEU A 189 -20.34 -9.98 20.41
CA LEU A 189 -19.55 -11.15 20.06
C LEU A 189 -18.82 -11.70 21.28
N ASP A 190 -18.75 -13.02 21.36
CA ASP A 190 -17.99 -13.81 22.33
C ASP A 190 -16.66 -14.34 21.77
N HIS A 191 -16.35 -13.99 20.50
CA HIS A 191 -15.13 -14.35 19.75
C HIS A 191 -14.49 -13.10 19.16
N ALA A 192 -13.23 -13.23 18.66
CA ALA A 192 -12.58 -12.17 17.91
C ALA A 192 -13.40 -11.77 16.67
N PRO A 193 -13.54 -10.46 16.37
CA PRO A 193 -14.35 -10.05 15.24
C PRO A 193 -13.68 -10.46 13.92
N GLU A 194 -14.47 -11.02 13.03
CA GLU A 194 -14.09 -11.36 11.66
C GLU A 194 -14.31 -10.17 10.71
N LYS A 195 -13.86 -10.29 9.46
CA LYS A 195 -13.96 -9.22 8.45
C LYS A 195 -15.41 -8.76 8.25
N GLU A 196 -16.35 -9.70 8.21
CA GLU A 196 -17.79 -9.45 8.04
C GLU A 196 -18.42 -8.63 9.17
N ASP A 197 -17.89 -8.73 10.38
CA ASP A 197 -18.42 -7.97 11.52
C ASP A 197 -18.10 -6.48 11.38
N PHE A 198 -16.96 -6.14 10.76
CA PHE A 198 -16.64 -4.77 10.42
C PHE A 198 -17.57 -4.23 9.33
N TYR A 199 -17.93 -5.05 8.33
CA TYR A 199 -18.94 -4.65 7.33
C TYR A 199 -20.29 -4.37 7.99
N LYS A 200 -20.78 -5.25 8.89
CA LYS A 200 -22.05 -5.09 9.62
C LYS A 200 -22.11 -3.75 10.37
N VAL A 201 -21.07 -3.39 11.11
CA VAL A 201 -21.07 -2.14 11.90
C VAL A 201 -20.95 -0.87 11.08
N VAL A 202 -20.51 -0.96 9.82
CA VAL A 202 -20.38 0.19 8.92
C VAL A 202 -21.58 0.28 7.97
N LEU A 203 -21.85 -0.78 7.20
CA LEU A 203 -22.76 -0.74 6.05
C LEU A 203 -24.24 -0.76 6.44
N ASN A 204 -24.58 -1.17 7.68
CA ASN A 204 -25.94 -1.06 8.23
C ASN A 204 -26.37 0.37 8.59
N ARG A 205 -25.46 1.36 8.47
CA ARG A 205 -25.72 2.76 8.79
C ARG A 205 -25.74 3.58 7.52
N PRO A 206 -26.47 4.72 7.49
CA PRO A 206 -26.42 5.61 6.36
C PRO A 206 -25.00 6.20 6.18
N VAL A 207 -24.68 6.58 4.95
CA VAL A 207 -23.44 7.34 4.67
C VAL A 207 -23.44 8.67 5.43
N ARG A 208 -22.26 9.14 5.82
CA ARG A 208 -22.11 10.40 6.54
C ARG A 208 -22.25 11.61 5.64
N PHE A 209 -21.86 11.48 4.38
CA PHE A 209 -21.97 12.46 3.30
C PHE A 209 -22.09 11.71 1.96
N GLU A 210 -22.59 12.37 0.95
CA GLU A 210 -22.73 11.79 -0.38
C GLU A 210 -21.34 11.43 -0.94
N PRO A 211 -21.14 10.19 -1.43
CA PRO A 211 -19.88 9.76 -2.00
C PRO A 211 -19.37 10.73 -3.09
N GLY A 212 -18.07 11.02 -3.06
CA GLY A 212 -17.43 11.95 -3.99
C GLY A 212 -17.53 13.43 -3.62
N THR A 213 -18.39 13.85 -2.67
CA THR A 213 -18.60 15.28 -2.35
C THR A 213 -17.67 15.81 -1.27
N TRP A 214 -17.16 14.96 -0.40
CA TRP A 214 -16.27 15.28 0.69
C TRP A 214 -15.26 14.15 0.90
N GLN A 215 -14.22 14.37 1.70
CA GLN A 215 -13.26 13.34 2.03
C GLN A 215 -13.11 13.16 3.54
N ARG A 216 -12.90 11.92 3.93
CA ARG A 216 -12.55 11.52 5.28
C ARG A 216 -11.69 10.28 5.22
N TYR A 217 -10.47 10.38 5.71
CA TYR A 217 -9.54 9.25 5.73
C TYR A 217 -10.20 7.97 6.26
N SER A 218 -10.09 6.87 5.50
CA SER A 218 -10.75 5.61 5.80
C SER A 218 -9.84 4.42 5.56
N ASN A 219 -9.53 3.67 6.62
CA ASN A 219 -8.91 2.36 6.52
C ASN A 219 -9.93 1.33 6.02
N PHE A 220 -11.19 1.49 6.41
CA PHE A 220 -12.29 0.64 5.94
C PHE A 220 -12.43 0.66 4.42
N GLY A 221 -12.25 1.82 3.78
CA GLY A 221 -12.23 1.91 2.31
C GLY A 221 -11.12 1.07 1.69
N TYR A 222 -9.94 1.01 2.32
CA TYR A 222 -8.82 0.20 1.84
C TYR A 222 -8.94 -1.29 2.19
N LEU A 223 -9.69 -1.65 3.22
CA LEU A 223 -10.13 -3.03 3.42
C LEU A 223 -11.01 -3.49 2.25
N LEU A 224 -12.00 -2.67 1.85
CA LEU A 224 -12.84 -2.97 0.68
C LEU A 224 -12.03 -3.04 -0.63
N LEU A 225 -10.98 -2.22 -0.81
CA LEU A 225 -10.09 -2.33 -1.96
C LEU A 225 -9.34 -3.67 -1.98
N SER A 226 -8.94 -4.21 -0.82
CA SER A 226 -8.36 -5.56 -0.77
C SER A 226 -9.38 -6.64 -1.16
N ASP A 227 -10.65 -6.49 -0.76
CA ASP A 227 -11.73 -7.40 -1.16
C ASP A 227 -12.03 -7.34 -2.67
N ILE A 228 -12.00 -6.14 -3.25
CA ILE A 228 -12.14 -5.93 -4.69
C ILE A 228 -11.00 -6.63 -5.45
N ILE A 229 -9.75 -6.49 -4.97
CA ILE A 229 -8.60 -7.19 -5.56
C ILE A 229 -8.80 -8.70 -5.50
N GLU A 230 -9.21 -9.26 -4.34
CA GLU A 230 -9.51 -10.69 -4.21
C GLU A 230 -10.61 -11.14 -5.17
N LYS A 231 -11.71 -10.39 -5.22
CA LYS A 231 -12.88 -10.72 -6.05
C LYS A 231 -12.56 -10.73 -7.54
N VAL A 232 -11.82 -9.71 -8.00
CA VAL A 232 -11.53 -9.52 -9.44
C VAL A 232 -10.39 -10.42 -9.91
N SER A 233 -9.34 -10.59 -9.09
CA SER A 233 -8.20 -11.41 -9.44
C SER A 233 -8.42 -12.91 -9.24
N GLY A 234 -9.37 -13.30 -8.38
CA GLY A 234 -9.57 -14.69 -7.94
C GLY A 234 -8.45 -15.22 -7.04
N LYS A 235 -7.53 -14.36 -6.57
CA LYS A 235 -6.41 -14.70 -5.69
C LYS A 235 -6.61 -14.04 -4.32
N PRO A 236 -6.12 -14.65 -3.21
CA PRO A 236 -5.98 -13.94 -1.93
C PRO A 236 -5.20 -12.63 -2.12
N TYR A 237 -5.60 -11.56 -1.42
CA TYR A 237 -5.02 -10.22 -1.56
C TYR A 237 -3.48 -10.21 -1.49
N GLU A 238 -2.90 -10.83 -0.43
CA GLU A 238 -1.45 -10.87 -0.27
C GLU A 238 -0.77 -11.60 -1.43
N GLN A 239 -1.36 -12.69 -1.90
CA GLN A 239 -0.81 -13.47 -3.01
C GLN A 239 -0.81 -12.64 -4.30
N PHE A 240 -1.94 -11.98 -4.63
CA PHE A 240 -2.02 -11.12 -5.81
C PHE A 240 -0.97 -10.01 -5.76
N ILE A 241 -0.90 -9.28 -4.65
CA ILE A 241 0.07 -8.18 -4.51
C ILE A 241 1.52 -8.68 -4.62
N LYS A 242 1.84 -9.84 -4.04
CA LYS A 242 3.19 -10.41 -4.18
C LYS A 242 3.52 -10.78 -5.62
N GLU A 243 2.63 -11.51 -6.28
CA GLU A 243 2.90 -12.07 -7.60
C GLU A 243 2.81 -11.02 -8.72
N ASP A 244 1.83 -10.12 -8.64
CA ASP A 244 1.46 -9.23 -9.74
C ASP A 244 1.93 -7.78 -9.55
N VAL A 245 2.42 -7.41 -8.35
CA VAL A 245 2.91 -6.06 -8.03
C VAL A 245 4.35 -6.10 -7.51
N LEU A 246 4.61 -6.79 -6.40
CA LEU A 246 5.90 -6.72 -5.71
C LEU A 246 7.02 -7.48 -6.44
N LEU A 247 6.74 -8.69 -6.93
CA LEU A 247 7.72 -9.48 -7.70
C LEU A 247 8.14 -8.77 -9.00
N PRO A 248 7.22 -8.22 -9.82
CA PRO A 248 7.59 -7.39 -10.95
C PRO A 248 8.43 -6.17 -10.57
N ALA A 249 8.12 -5.51 -9.46
CA ALA A 249 8.90 -4.38 -8.94
C ALA A 249 10.27 -4.78 -8.37
N GLY A 250 10.58 -6.08 -8.24
CA GLY A 250 11.84 -6.58 -7.68
C GLY A 250 11.88 -6.56 -6.14
N CYS A 251 10.73 -6.63 -5.47
CA CYS A 251 10.57 -6.71 -4.03
C CYS A 251 10.20 -8.14 -3.63
N PHE A 252 11.03 -8.82 -2.86
CA PHE A 252 10.91 -10.26 -2.61
C PHE A 252 10.55 -10.62 -1.17
N ASP A 253 10.86 -9.75 -0.19
CA ASP A 253 10.68 -10.02 1.24
C ASP A 253 9.47 -9.35 1.86
N MET A 254 8.80 -8.47 1.13
CA MET A 254 7.61 -7.79 1.62
C MET A 254 6.46 -8.77 1.86
N HIS A 255 5.75 -8.63 2.99
CA HIS A 255 4.64 -9.51 3.39
C HIS A 255 3.69 -8.81 4.36
N ILE A 256 2.52 -9.41 4.63
CA ILE A 256 1.61 -8.94 5.69
C ILE A 256 2.18 -9.38 7.05
N ALA A 257 2.34 -8.43 7.97
CA ALA A 257 2.88 -8.67 9.30
C ALA A 257 1.89 -9.43 10.21
N GLY A 258 2.42 -10.22 11.13
CA GLY A 258 1.63 -10.88 12.17
C GLY A 258 1.26 -9.95 13.33
N ASN A 259 0.37 -10.43 14.23
CA ASN A 259 -0.07 -9.68 15.42
C ASN A 259 0.96 -9.70 16.56
N TYR A 260 1.69 -10.78 16.71
CA TYR A 260 2.48 -11.08 17.90
C TYR A 260 3.97 -11.18 17.59
N TYR A 261 4.81 -11.03 18.62
CA TYR A 261 6.27 -11.09 18.47
C TYR A 261 6.74 -12.43 17.86
N GLU A 262 6.13 -13.52 18.27
CA GLU A 262 6.43 -14.88 17.78
C GLU A 262 6.04 -15.12 16.32
N HIS A 263 5.19 -14.26 15.75
CA HIS A 263 4.77 -14.34 14.33
C HIS A 263 5.70 -13.56 13.38
N LYS A 264 6.68 -12.83 13.94
CA LYS A 264 7.60 -12.06 13.10
C LYS A 264 8.56 -12.99 12.36
N ARG A 265 8.97 -12.59 11.17
CA ARG A 265 10.04 -13.28 10.45
C ARG A 265 11.41 -12.99 11.07
N GLU A 266 12.43 -13.78 10.71
CA GLU A 266 13.77 -13.70 11.30
C GLU A 266 14.37 -12.29 11.19
N ASN A 267 14.25 -11.64 10.02
CA ASN A 267 14.77 -10.31 9.74
C ASN A 267 13.79 -9.18 10.07
N GLU A 268 12.58 -9.47 10.60
CA GLU A 268 11.66 -8.46 11.07
C GLU A 268 12.10 -7.95 12.46
N VAL A 269 12.05 -6.64 12.64
CA VAL A 269 12.46 -5.97 13.88
C VAL A 269 11.52 -6.24 15.06
N ARG A 270 11.98 -5.94 16.28
CA ARG A 270 11.11 -5.75 17.44
C ARG A 270 10.54 -4.34 17.42
N TYR A 271 9.24 -4.20 17.73
CA TYR A 271 8.54 -2.94 17.84
C TYR A 271 8.45 -2.48 19.29
N TYR A 272 8.52 -1.16 19.49
CA TYR A 272 8.51 -0.52 20.81
C TYR A 272 7.45 0.55 20.88
N THR A 273 6.56 0.49 21.86
CA THR A 273 5.62 1.57 22.15
C THR A 273 6.37 2.73 22.75
N HIS A 274 6.09 3.97 22.31
CA HIS A 274 6.64 5.17 22.91
C HIS A 274 6.18 5.29 24.37
N GLU A 275 7.04 5.79 25.26
CA GLU A 275 6.78 5.84 26.70
C GLU A 275 5.47 6.55 27.08
N GLY A 276 5.05 7.57 26.32
CA GLY A 276 3.81 8.32 26.56
C GLY A 276 2.50 7.61 26.18
N ASP A 277 2.55 6.44 25.50
CA ASP A 277 1.34 5.82 24.94
C ASP A 277 0.78 4.64 25.77
N GLY A 278 1.38 4.34 26.90
CA GLY A 278 1.04 3.15 27.67
C GLY A 278 1.47 1.87 26.94
N LYS A 279 2.47 1.20 27.52
CA LYS A 279 3.11 0.02 26.92
C LYS A 279 2.15 -1.16 26.76
N TYR A 280 1.23 -1.33 27.68
CA TYR A 280 0.33 -2.47 27.77
C TYR A 280 -1.12 -2.08 27.54
N ILE A 281 -1.88 -2.99 26.94
CA ILE A 281 -3.31 -2.84 26.65
C ILE A 281 -3.97 -4.23 26.69
N GLU A 282 -5.25 -4.27 26.97
CA GLU A 282 -6.03 -5.50 26.74
C GLU A 282 -6.00 -5.87 25.24
N GLU A 283 -5.85 -7.15 24.95
CA GLU A 283 -5.78 -7.70 23.60
C GLU A 283 -7.02 -7.30 22.75
N TYR A 284 -6.83 -7.14 21.45
CA TYR A 284 -7.86 -6.65 20.52
C TYR A 284 -9.14 -7.50 20.50
N ASN A 285 -9.04 -8.78 20.87
CA ASN A 285 -10.11 -9.78 20.84
C ASN A 285 -10.81 -9.94 22.20
N LYS A 286 -10.58 -9.05 23.17
CA LYS A 286 -11.15 -9.13 24.54
C LYS A 286 -10.89 -10.46 25.27
N SER A 287 -9.75 -11.09 25.02
CA SER A 287 -9.37 -12.34 25.69
C SER A 287 -9.13 -12.19 27.20
N GLY A 288 -9.10 -10.97 27.72
CA GLY A 288 -8.65 -10.65 29.08
C GLY A 288 -7.12 -10.61 29.23
N ARG A 289 -6.36 -11.00 28.20
CA ARG A 289 -4.89 -10.92 28.21
C ARG A 289 -4.46 -9.46 28.12
N ILE A 290 -3.47 -9.12 28.93
CA ILE A 290 -2.76 -7.83 28.82
C ILE A 290 -1.52 -8.06 28.00
N VAL A 291 -1.39 -7.35 26.88
CA VAL A 291 -0.33 -7.49 25.88
C VAL A 291 0.42 -6.20 25.67
N GLU A 292 1.63 -6.28 25.11
CA GLU A 292 2.29 -5.07 24.60
C GLU A 292 1.45 -4.47 23.47
N ARG A 293 1.23 -3.16 23.48
CA ARG A 293 0.37 -2.46 22.49
C ARG A 293 0.79 -2.75 21.05
N CYS A 294 2.09 -2.93 20.79
CA CYS A 294 2.64 -3.26 19.47
C CYS A 294 2.32 -4.71 19.06
N TYR A 295 1.99 -5.58 20.02
CA TYR A 295 1.80 -7.01 19.84
C TYR A 295 0.47 -7.48 20.44
N GLY A 296 -0.57 -7.55 19.60
CA GLY A 296 -1.92 -7.93 20.01
C GLY A 296 -2.84 -6.76 20.39
N GLY A 297 -2.37 -5.51 20.35
CA GLY A 297 -3.25 -4.34 20.53
C GLY A 297 -4.18 -4.07 19.35
N ASN A 298 -3.82 -4.54 18.16
CA ASN A 298 -4.61 -4.46 16.93
C ASN A 298 -4.55 -5.78 16.16
N ASN A 299 -5.52 -6.01 15.29
CA ASN A 299 -5.50 -7.10 14.32
C ASN A 299 -4.77 -6.64 13.04
N ILE A 300 -3.47 -6.92 12.92
CA ILE A 300 -2.65 -6.47 11.79
C ILE A 300 -3.03 -7.16 10.48
N PRO A 301 -3.26 -8.49 10.41
CA PRO A 301 -3.75 -9.13 9.19
C PRO A 301 -5.06 -8.54 8.66
N LEU A 302 -5.98 -8.12 9.53
CA LEU A 302 -7.21 -7.44 9.12
C LEU A 302 -6.93 -6.09 8.43
N LEU A 303 -5.87 -5.40 8.82
CA LEU A 303 -5.49 -4.13 8.18
C LEU A 303 -5.00 -4.34 6.75
N SER A 304 -4.47 -5.51 6.40
CA SER A 304 -4.01 -5.92 5.06
C SER A 304 -3.71 -4.75 4.11
N GLY A 305 -4.61 -4.43 3.17
CA GLY A 305 -4.49 -3.31 2.22
C GLY A 305 -4.46 -1.93 2.84
N ALA A 306 -4.94 -1.75 4.07
CA ALA A 306 -4.97 -0.47 4.76
C ALA A 306 -3.68 -0.15 5.54
N GLY A 307 -2.92 -1.17 5.98
CA GLY A 307 -1.78 -0.91 6.86
C GLY A 307 -1.00 -2.13 7.32
N GLY A 308 -1.22 -3.32 6.75
CA GLY A 308 -0.66 -4.58 7.22
C GLY A 308 0.72 -4.94 6.68
N TRP A 309 1.21 -4.29 5.64
CA TRP A 309 2.48 -4.64 4.99
C TRP A 309 3.70 -4.29 5.84
N CYS A 310 4.72 -5.12 5.71
CA CYS A 310 6.08 -4.84 6.18
C CYS A 310 7.10 -5.14 5.07
N GLY A 311 8.24 -4.45 5.14
CA GLY A 311 9.33 -4.55 4.18
C GLY A 311 10.53 -3.72 4.65
N SER A 312 11.67 -3.83 3.97
CA SER A 312 12.82 -2.97 4.19
C SER A 312 12.66 -1.63 3.48
N THR A 313 13.38 -0.61 3.95
CA THR A 313 13.39 0.71 3.27
C THR A 313 14.00 0.63 1.88
N ALA A 314 14.94 -0.28 1.64
CA ALA A 314 15.57 -0.49 0.34
C ALA A 314 14.60 -1.12 -0.67
N GLU A 315 13.82 -2.15 -0.27
CA GLU A 315 12.77 -2.70 -1.13
C GLU A 315 11.66 -1.69 -1.40
N LEU A 316 11.31 -0.87 -0.40
CA LEU A 316 10.32 0.18 -0.60
C LEU A 316 10.83 1.28 -1.55
N ALA A 317 12.15 1.60 -1.55
CA ALA A 317 12.75 2.45 -2.57
C ALA A 317 12.68 1.81 -3.95
N ARG A 318 12.96 0.52 -4.05
CA ARG A 318 12.84 -0.25 -5.30
C ARG A 318 11.40 -0.26 -5.84
N PHE A 319 10.42 -0.41 -4.94
CA PHE A 319 9.01 -0.33 -5.29
C PHE A 319 8.63 1.06 -5.83
N VAL A 320 9.11 2.14 -5.19
CA VAL A 320 8.83 3.51 -5.66
C VAL A 320 9.46 3.75 -7.03
N ALA A 321 10.71 3.30 -7.25
CA ALA A 321 11.39 3.37 -8.55
C ALA A 321 10.65 2.63 -9.67
N ALA A 322 9.82 1.65 -9.35
CA ALA A 322 9.03 0.89 -10.33
C ALA A 322 7.63 1.49 -10.60
N ILE A 323 7.34 2.69 -10.09
CA ILE A 323 6.07 3.40 -10.25
C ILE A 323 6.23 4.94 -10.33
N ASP A 324 7.41 5.45 -10.64
CA ASP A 324 7.67 6.89 -10.59
C ASP A 324 7.79 7.58 -11.97
N GLY A 325 7.75 6.77 -13.04
CA GLY A 325 7.80 7.25 -14.43
C GLY A 325 9.19 7.62 -14.90
N LYS A 326 10.25 7.20 -14.19
CA LYS A 326 11.63 7.40 -14.62
C LYS A 326 12.11 6.24 -15.50
N PRO A 327 13.05 6.49 -16.43
CA PRO A 327 13.44 5.49 -17.42
C PRO A 327 14.48 4.47 -16.92
N GLU A 328 15.13 4.72 -15.78
CA GLU A 328 16.25 3.91 -15.28
C GLU A 328 15.79 2.56 -14.72
N VAL A 329 14.56 2.51 -14.21
CA VAL A 329 13.86 1.29 -13.79
C VAL A 329 12.57 1.17 -14.57
N GLU A 330 12.28 -0.02 -15.10
CA GLU A 330 11.02 -0.27 -15.80
C GLU A 330 9.85 -0.20 -14.83
N ASP A 331 8.88 0.68 -15.13
CA ASP A 331 7.65 0.79 -14.35
C ASP A 331 6.76 -0.44 -14.52
N ILE A 332 6.10 -0.85 -13.46
CA ILE A 332 5.13 -1.98 -13.45
C ILE A 332 3.73 -1.56 -13.84
N ILE A 333 3.48 -0.26 -13.97
CA ILE A 333 2.25 0.35 -14.46
C ILE A 333 2.59 1.42 -15.50
N SER A 334 1.63 1.73 -16.37
CA SER A 334 1.82 2.68 -17.48
C SER A 334 2.03 4.12 -17.01
N PRO A 335 2.65 4.98 -17.85
CA PRO A 335 2.73 6.42 -17.56
C PRO A 335 1.36 7.08 -17.31
N GLU A 336 0.31 6.61 -17.98
CA GLU A 336 -1.06 7.08 -17.80
C GLU A 336 -1.59 6.72 -16.41
N SER A 337 -1.32 5.51 -15.93
CA SER A 337 -1.67 5.08 -14.57
C SER A 337 -0.91 5.85 -13.51
N ILE A 338 0.39 6.09 -13.72
CA ILE A 338 1.21 6.91 -12.83
C ILE A 338 0.64 8.33 -12.76
N ALA A 339 0.38 8.96 -13.92
CA ALA A 339 -0.20 10.31 -13.98
C ALA A 339 -1.53 10.38 -13.23
N GLN A 340 -2.39 9.35 -13.37
CA GLN A 340 -3.66 9.27 -12.65
C GLN A 340 -3.46 9.12 -11.13
N MET A 341 -2.45 8.34 -10.69
CA MET A 341 -2.14 8.16 -9.28
C MET A 341 -1.63 9.43 -8.61
N VAL A 342 -0.86 10.26 -9.32
CA VAL A 342 -0.27 11.48 -8.78
C VAL A 342 -1.02 12.75 -9.15
N GLU A 343 -2.19 12.62 -9.79
CA GLU A 343 -3.03 13.76 -10.15
C GLU A 343 -3.27 14.66 -8.94
N TYR A 344 -2.87 15.93 -9.08
CA TYR A 344 -3.02 16.95 -8.05
C TYR A 344 -4.32 17.71 -8.22
N PHE A 345 -5.02 17.90 -7.13
CA PHE A 345 -6.21 18.73 -7.05
C PHE A 345 -5.93 19.89 -6.10
N ASP A 346 -6.26 21.10 -6.55
CA ASP A 346 -6.12 22.34 -5.75
C ASP A 346 -7.10 22.41 -4.55
N ARG A 347 -7.46 21.26 -4.04
CA ARG A 347 -8.27 21.05 -2.84
C ARG A 347 -7.54 19.99 -1.99
N ASP A 348 -7.81 19.96 -0.70
CA ASP A 348 -7.29 18.92 0.22
C ASP A 348 -7.81 17.51 -0.17
N THR A 349 -7.58 17.09 -1.41
CA THR A 349 -8.04 15.79 -1.94
C THR A 349 -6.86 14.83 -1.99
N TYR A 350 -7.02 13.65 -1.40
CA TYR A 350 -6.02 12.58 -1.49
C TYR A 350 -5.87 12.11 -2.93
N SER A 351 -4.64 11.94 -3.37
CA SER A 351 -4.30 11.26 -4.60
C SER A 351 -4.39 9.74 -4.43
N LEU A 352 -4.31 8.96 -5.53
CA LEU A 352 -4.52 7.52 -5.42
C LEU A 352 -3.34 6.85 -4.70
N GLY A 353 -3.53 6.53 -3.42
CA GLY A 353 -2.51 5.90 -2.58
C GLY A 353 -1.53 6.87 -1.91
N TRP A 354 -1.35 8.09 -2.41
CA TRP A 354 -0.48 9.12 -1.83
C TRP A 354 -1.23 10.03 -0.84
N ASN A 355 -0.49 10.68 0.08
CA ASN A 355 -1.07 11.72 0.94
C ASN A 355 -1.09 13.08 0.26
N ASP A 356 0.00 13.39 -0.45
CA ASP A 356 0.23 14.68 -1.08
C ASP A 356 1.03 14.45 -2.37
N THR A 357 0.61 15.13 -3.44
CA THR A 357 1.26 15.11 -4.76
C THR A 357 1.41 16.52 -5.32
N THR A 358 1.53 17.52 -4.42
CA THR A 358 1.74 18.92 -4.80
C THR A 358 2.96 19.03 -5.72
N PRO A 359 2.84 19.60 -6.94
CA PRO A 359 3.92 19.62 -7.93
C PRO A 359 5.23 20.22 -7.40
N GLU A 360 5.16 21.30 -6.62
CA GLU A 360 6.33 22.01 -6.08
C GLU A 360 6.98 21.25 -4.92
N LYS A 361 6.24 20.40 -4.22
CA LYS A 361 6.71 19.63 -3.06
C LYS A 361 7.03 18.18 -3.39
N GLY A 362 6.56 17.70 -4.54
CA GLY A 362 6.63 16.28 -4.89
C GLY A 362 5.65 15.43 -4.08
N TRP A 363 5.86 14.14 -4.08
CA TRP A 363 4.92 13.17 -3.49
C TRP A 363 5.29 12.78 -2.07
N SER A 364 4.31 12.47 -1.28
CA SER A 364 4.56 11.95 0.07
C SER A 364 3.53 10.91 0.49
N ARG A 365 4.00 9.94 1.27
CA ARG A 365 3.16 8.98 1.95
C ARG A 365 3.67 8.71 3.35
N THR A 366 2.79 8.79 4.35
CA THR A 366 3.12 8.50 5.74
C THR A 366 2.33 7.31 6.26
N GLY A 367 2.86 6.66 7.27
CA GLY A 367 2.21 5.58 7.98
C GLY A 367 2.55 5.58 9.46
N THR A 368 1.57 5.24 10.31
CA THR A 368 1.78 5.13 11.75
C THR A 368 0.91 4.02 12.33
N LEU A 369 1.53 3.17 13.15
CA LEU A 369 0.91 2.20 14.04
C LEU A 369 1.63 2.23 15.37
N ALA A 370 1.06 1.60 16.41
CA ALA A 370 1.80 1.38 17.64
C ALA A 370 3.14 0.68 17.33
N GLY A 371 4.24 1.33 17.69
CA GLY A 371 5.59 0.82 17.50
C GLY A 371 6.21 1.09 16.13
N THR A 372 5.56 1.77 15.20
CA THR A 372 6.19 2.09 13.91
C THR A 372 5.70 3.41 13.33
N SER A 373 6.61 4.15 12.71
CA SER A 373 6.30 5.28 11.83
C SER A 373 7.08 5.15 10.55
N ALA A 374 6.44 5.44 9.43
CA ALA A 374 7.01 5.34 8.09
C ALA A 374 6.74 6.63 7.30
N LEU A 375 7.70 7.02 6.48
CA LEU A 375 7.63 8.14 5.56
C LEU A 375 8.28 7.76 4.24
N ILE A 376 7.57 8.04 3.14
CA ILE A 376 8.14 8.21 1.81
C ILE A 376 8.03 9.69 1.46
N LYS A 377 9.13 10.31 1.02
CA LYS A 377 9.16 11.65 0.46
C LYS A 377 9.91 11.61 -0.87
N TYR A 378 9.17 11.79 -1.95
CA TYR A 378 9.68 11.88 -3.31
C TYR A 378 9.69 13.35 -3.73
N PHE A 379 10.86 13.88 -4.08
CA PHE A 379 11.05 15.27 -4.48
C PHE A 379 10.96 15.44 -6.00
N PRO A 380 10.62 16.65 -6.50
CA PRO A 380 10.48 16.90 -7.93
C PRO A 380 11.77 16.67 -8.75
N ASP A 381 12.93 16.75 -8.11
CA ASP A 381 14.25 16.51 -8.73
C ASP A 381 14.63 15.02 -8.84
N GLY A 382 13.70 14.12 -8.48
CA GLY A 382 13.90 12.66 -8.55
C GLY A 382 14.59 12.08 -7.33
N GLU A 383 14.82 12.86 -6.27
CA GLU A 383 15.31 12.33 -5.00
C GLU A 383 14.17 11.75 -4.18
N CYS A 384 14.36 10.57 -3.59
CA CYS A 384 13.38 9.93 -2.71
C CYS A 384 14.02 9.50 -1.40
N TRP A 385 13.36 9.87 -0.30
CA TRP A 385 13.75 9.52 1.07
C TRP A 385 12.73 8.60 1.68
N ILE A 386 13.18 7.50 2.24
CA ILE A 386 12.33 6.51 2.90
C ILE A 386 12.89 6.26 4.30
N LEU A 387 12.10 6.61 5.30
CA LEU A 387 12.45 6.43 6.72
C LEU A 387 11.37 5.59 7.39
N ILE A 388 11.78 4.51 8.06
CA ILE A 388 10.89 3.72 8.90
C ILE A 388 11.54 3.52 10.27
N THR A 389 10.78 3.70 11.35
CA THR A 389 11.22 3.49 12.73
C THR A 389 10.48 2.34 13.37
N ASN A 390 11.13 1.64 14.32
CA ASN A 390 10.50 0.59 15.12
C ASN A 390 10.00 1.07 16.49
N THR A 391 9.86 2.39 16.65
CA THR A 391 9.30 3.03 17.85
C THR A 391 8.40 4.17 17.41
N SER A 392 7.18 4.21 17.89
CA SER A 392 6.25 5.30 17.61
C SER A 392 5.17 5.39 18.68
N THR A 393 4.61 6.59 18.83
CA THR A 393 3.34 6.81 19.51
C THR A 393 2.20 6.30 18.64
N TRP A 394 1.04 6.05 19.24
CA TRP A 394 -0.18 5.76 18.47
C TRP A 394 -0.56 6.91 17.50
N LYS A 395 -0.30 8.16 17.91
CA LYS A 395 -0.60 9.34 17.09
C LYS A 395 0.50 9.69 16.08
N GLY A 396 1.60 8.97 16.12
CA GLY A 396 2.83 9.27 15.38
C GLY A 396 3.59 10.45 15.98
N PRO A 397 4.92 10.49 15.87
CA PRO A 397 5.63 11.73 15.99
C PRO A 397 5.07 12.67 14.93
N GLY A 398 4.80 13.91 15.30
CA GLY A 398 4.58 14.96 14.30
C GLY A 398 5.88 15.14 13.52
N LEU A 399 6.13 14.26 12.55
CA LEU A 399 7.22 14.47 11.61
C LEU A 399 6.98 15.84 10.98
N PRO A 400 7.97 16.73 10.92
CA PRO A 400 7.81 18.01 10.27
C PRO A 400 7.29 17.75 8.86
N ARG A 401 6.12 18.35 8.57
CA ARG A 401 5.48 18.30 7.25
C ARG A 401 6.30 19.10 6.25
#